data_ea8de87a70e275d188428d189d8a7e9c
#
_entry.id   ea8de87a70e275d188428d189d8a7e9c
#
_cell.length_a   1.000
_cell.length_b   1.000
_cell.length_c   1.000
_cell.angle_alpha   90.00
_cell.angle_beta   90.00
_cell.angle_gamma   90.00
#
_symmetry.space_group_name_H-M   'P 1'
#
loop_
_entity.id
_entity.type
_entity.pdbx_description
1 polymer ?
#
loop_
_entity_poly.entity_id
_entity_poly.type
_entity_poly.pdbx_seq_one_letter_code
_entity_poly.pdbx_strand_id
1 'polypeptide(L)'
;HEMRNNVYQELQSTIHFSNRSGVRAKCSDCHVPHDWTNKIARKMQASKEVWGKIFGTIDTREKFEENRLRLAQHEWERLKSNNSLECRNCHNYDSMDFTRQSPRAQAMHSKYLESKEKTCIDCHKGIAHRLPDLHGAPLP
;
A
#
# COMPACT_ATOMS: atom_id res chain seq x y z
N HIS A 1 -7.14 -3.33 17.14
CA HIS A 1 -8.18 -2.32 17.35
C HIS A 1 -7.87 -1.03 16.58
N GLU A 2 -6.66 -0.50 16.63
CA GLU A 2 -6.26 0.75 15.95
C GLU A 2 -6.48 0.69 14.44
N MET A 3 -6.06 -0.41 13.80
CA MET A 3 -6.26 -0.61 12.36
C MET A 3 -7.74 -0.65 11.97
N ARG A 4 -8.61 -1.25 12.79
CA ARG A 4 -10.04 -1.32 12.53
C ARG A 4 -10.71 0.05 12.62
N ASN A 5 -10.28 0.87 13.54
CA ASN A 5 -10.91 2.17 13.80
C ASN A 5 -10.38 3.29 12.88
N ASN A 6 -9.23 3.08 12.25
CA ASN A 6 -8.57 4.06 11.38
C ASN A 6 -8.60 3.60 9.91
N VAL A 7 -7.60 2.85 9.50
CA VAL A 7 -7.34 2.52 8.09
C VAL A 7 -8.34 1.53 7.48
N TYR A 8 -9.00 0.67 8.26
CA TYR A 8 -9.98 -0.25 7.72
C TYR A 8 -11.23 0.46 7.19
N GLN A 9 -11.67 1.52 7.85
CA GLN A 9 -12.79 2.33 7.36
C GLN A 9 -12.45 3.03 6.04
N GLU A 10 -11.21 3.48 5.91
CA GLU A 10 -10.73 4.09 4.67
C GLU A 10 -10.70 3.07 3.52
N LEU A 11 -10.22 1.85 3.76
CA LEU A 11 -10.23 0.77 2.77
C LEU A 11 -11.65 0.49 2.24
N GLN A 12 -12.66 0.51 3.11
CA GLN A 12 -14.04 0.20 2.73
C GLN A 12 -14.61 1.13 1.64
N SER A 13 -14.10 2.35 1.53
CA SER A 13 -14.52 3.33 0.53
C SER A 13 -13.78 3.20 -0.81
N THR A 14 -12.86 2.24 -0.96
CA THR A 14 -12.01 2.09 -2.15
C THR A 14 -12.48 1.01 -3.10
N ILE A 15 -12.00 1.07 -4.36
CA ILE A 15 -12.24 0.03 -5.36
C ILE A 15 -11.59 -1.31 -5.00
N HIS A 16 -10.62 -1.33 -4.10
CA HIS A 16 -10.02 -2.56 -3.59
C HIS A 16 -10.94 -3.31 -2.61
N PHE A 17 -11.89 -2.61 -2.00
CA PHE A 17 -12.89 -3.23 -1.14
C PHE A 17 -14.15 -3.65 -1.90
N SER A 18 -14.63 -2.80 -2.82
CA SER A 18 -15.83 -3.06 -3.60
C SER A 18 -15.66 -2.58 -5.04
N ASN A 19 -15.78 -3.47 -6.02
CA ASN A 19 -15.57 -3.19 -7.43
C ASN A 19 -16.39 -4.11 -8.34
N ARG A 20 -16.36 -3.84 -9.65
CA ARG A 20 -17.11 -4.60 -10.65
C ARG A 20 -16.66 -6.05 -10.82
N SER A 21 -15.44 -6.39 -10.48
CA SER A 21 -14.92 -7.76 -10.62
C SER A 21 -15.38 -8.68 -9.47
N GLY A 22 -15.87 -8.11 -8.37
CA GLY A 22 -16.25 -8.85 -7.16
C GLY A 22 -15.02 -9.34 -6.34
N VAL A 23 -13.80 -9.06 -6.76
CA VAL A 23 -12.59 -9.43 -6.02
C VAL A 23 -12.33 -8.38 -4.94
N ARG A 24 -12.37 -8.80 -3.68
CA ARG A 24 -12.13 -7.94 -2.53
C ARG A 24 -10.73 -8.20 -1.97
N ALA A 25 -9.91 -7.17 -1.95
CA ALA A 25 -8.61 -7.22 -1.30
C ALA A 25 -8.75 -7.17 0.24
N LYS A 26 -7.96 -7.97 0.92
CA LYS A 26 -7.80 -7.97 2.38
C LYS A 26 -6.52 -7.24 2.75
N CYS A 27 -6.42 -6.78 4.00
CA CYS A 27 -5.21 -6.13 4.49
C CYS A 27 -3.94 -6.97 4.25
N SER A 28 -4.05 -8.30 4.42
CA SER A 28 -2.95 -9.24 4.20
C SER A 28 -2.47 -9.28 2.75
N ASP A 29 -3.33 -9.01 1.77
CA ASP A 29 -2.98 -9.15 0.36
C ASP A 29 -2.00 -8.05 -0.10
N CYS A 30 -2.02 -6.90 0.60
CA CYS A 30 -1.11 -5.78 0.36
C CYS A 30 0.03 -5.69 1.39
N HIS A 31 -0.20 -6.15 2.63
CA HIS A 31 0.74 -5.95 3.74
C HIS A 31 1.53 -7.19 4.15
N VAL A 32 1.19 -8.36 3.62
CA VAL A 32 1.87 -9.62 3.97
C VAL A 32 2.26 -10.37 2.71
N PRO A 33 3.55 -10.53 2.44
CA PRO A 33 4.03 -11.33 1.33
C PRO A 33 3.45 -12.75 1.33
N HIS A 34 3.17 -13.30 0.16
CA HIS A 34 2.62 -14.64 0.04
C HIS A 34 3.68 -15.73 0.21
N ASP A 35 4.92 -15.47 -0.19
CA ASP A 35 6.01 -16.41 -0.02
C ASP A 35 6.42 -16.55 1.45
N TRP A 36 6.83 -17.77 1.81
CA TRP A 36 7.09 -18.15 3.20
C TRP A 36 8.21 -17.32 3.85
N THR A 37 9.30 -17.12 3.16
CA THR A 37 10.49 -16.44 3.68
C THR A 37 10.18 -14.99 4.02
N ASN A 38 9.62 -14.24 3.07
CA ASN A 38 9.27 -12.85 3.28
C ASN A 38 8.10 -12.69 4.28
N LYS A 39 7.18 -13.67 4.32
CA LYS A 39 6.11 -13.70 5.33
C LYS A 39 6.66 -13.79 6.75
N ILE A 40 7.65 -14.63 7.00
CA ILE A 40 8.31 -14.74 8.32
C ILE A 40 9.04 -13.44 8.65
N ALA A 41 9.82 -12.91 7.71
CA ALA A 41 10.51 -11.64 7.90
C ALA A 41 9.53 -10.51 8.23
N ARG A 42 8.40 -10.43 7.54
CA ARG A 42 7.35 -9.43 7.81
C ARG A 42 6.72 -9.60 9.20
N LYS A 43 6.46 -10.83 9.63
CA LYS A 43 5.97 -11.09 10.99
C LYS A 43 6.95 -10.66 12.07
N MET A 44 8.25 -10.89 11.85
CA MET A 44 9.30 -10.43 12.77
C MET A 44 9.36 -8.90 12.82
N GLN A 45 9.23 -8.20 11.70
CA GLN A 45 9.13 -6.74 11.66
C GLN A 45 7.90 -6.22 12.38
N ALA A 46 6.73 -6.86 12.17
CA ALA A 46 5.48 -6.48 12.79
C ALA A 46 5.48 -6.66 14.33
N SER A 47 6.37 -7.49 14.89
CA SER A 47 6.51 -7.61 16.33
C SER A 47 6.88 -6.28 17.01
N LYS A 48 7.62 -5.41 16.32
CA LYS A 48 7.92 -4.05 16.82
C LYS A 48 6.67 -3.18 16.99
N GLU A 49 5.66 -3.40 16.16
CA GLU A 49 4.37 -2.69 16.25
C GLU A 49 3.58 -3.12 17.49
N VAL A 50 3.73 -4.38 17.91
CA VAL A 50 3.15 -4.88 19.18
C VAL A 50 3.76 -4.15 20.38
N TRP A 51 5.06 -3.96 20.38
CA TRP A 51 5.75 -3.17 21.40
C TRP A 51 5.30 -1.71 21.39
N GLY A 52 5.13 -1.11 20.20
CA GLY A 52 4.56 0.23 20.06
C GLY A 52 3.19 0.36 20.69
N LYS A 53 2.35 -0.67 20.59
CA LYS A 53 1.05 -0.71 21.26
C LYS A 53 1.19 -0.82 22.79
N ILE A 54 2.06 -1.72 23.27
CA ILE A 54 2.28 -1.92 24.71
C ILE A 54 2.79 -0.62 25.36
N PHE A 55 3.67 0.11 24.68
CA PHE A 55 4.18 1.39 25.16
C PHE A 55 3.29 2.60 24.83
N GLY A 56 2.13 2.39 24.22
CA GLY A 56 1.15 3.44 23.95
C GLY A 56 1.57 4.50 22.93
N THR A 57 2.42 4.14 21.95
CA THR A 57 2.92 5.10 20.95
C THR A 57 1.93 5.39 19.82
N ILE A 58 0.96 4.49 19.56
CA ILE A 58 -0.05 4.60 18.50
C ILE A 58 -1.42 4.08 18.96
N ASP A 59 -1.72 4.17 20.23
CA ASP A 59 -2.92 3.59 20.86
C ASP A 59 -4.19 4.45 20.71
N THR A 60 -4.05 5.73 20.32
CA THR A 60 -5.16 6.62 20.04
C THR A 60 -5.18 7.08 18.57
N ARG A 61 -6.32 7.61 18.12
CA ARG A 61 -6.46 8.14 16.76
C ARG A 61 -5.53 9.33 16.53
N GLU A 62 -5.40 10.21 17.49
CA GLU A 62 -4.55 11.40 17.42
C GLU A 62 -3.09 10.98 17.23
N LYS A 63 -2.58 10.08 18.05
CA LYS A 63 -1.22 9.53 17.92
C LYS A 63 -1.00 8.78 16.61
N PHE A 64 -2.03 8.08 16.11
CA PHE A 64 -1.97 7.46 14.78
C PHE A 64 -1.83 8.51 13.68
N GLU A 65 -2.62 9.59 13.70
CA GLU A 65 -2.57 10.65 12.70
C GLU A 65 -1.22 11.41 12.74
N GLU A 66 -0.68 11.68 13.93
CA GLU A 66 0.66 12.28 14.09
C GLU A 66 1.77 11.40 13.48
N ASN A 67 1.63 10.09 13.55
CA ASN A 67 2.59 9.14 13.00
C ASN A 67 2.28 8.68 11.56
N ARG A 68 1.15 9.09 10.98
CA ARG A 68 0.63 8.58 9.70
C ARG A 68 1.63 8.71 8.56
N LEU A 69 2.30 9.86 8.44
CA LEU A 69 3.30 10.08 7.38
C LEU A 69 4.47 9.11 7.51
N ARG A 70 5.02 8.97 8.70
CA ARG A 70 6.14 8.05 8.97
C ARG A 70 5.75 6.59 8.69
N LEU A 71 4.56 6.17 9.10
CA LEU A 71 4.04 4.82 8.86
C LEU A 71 3.81 4.58 7.36
N ALA A 72 3.28 5.56 6.64
CA ALA A 72 3.06 5.48 5.20
C ALA A 72 4.39 5.40 4.43
N GLN A 73 5.37 6.24 4.77
CA GLN A 73 6.69 6.22 4.16
C GLN A 73 7.37 4.85 4.34
N HIS A 74 7.32 4.28 5.53
CA HIS A 74 7.88 2.95 5.80
C HIS A 74 7.22 1.86 4.92
N GLU A 75 5.90 1.90 4.72
CA GLU A 75 5.21 0.94 3.84
C GLU A 75 5.51 1.20 2.36
N TRP A 76 5.61 2.45 1.92
CA TRP A 76 5.99 2.77 0.54
C TRP A 76 7.41 2.28 0.23
N GLU A 77 8.37 2.49 1.12
CA GLU A 77 9.74 2.00 0.98
C GLU A 77 9.79 0.46 0.91
N ARG A 78 9.02 -0.22 1.75
CA ARG A 78 8.92 -1.67 1.73
C ARG A 78 8.37 -2.18 0.39
N LEU A 79 7.24 -1.62 -0.08
CA LEU A 79 6.64 -1.99 -1.36
C LEU A 79 7.55 -1.64 -2.53
N LYS A 80 8.31 -0.56 -2.44
CA LYS A 80 9.30 -0.17 -3.44
C LYS A 80 10.47 -1.16 -3.48
N SER A 81 11.00 -1.54 -2.34
CA SER A 81 12.15 -2.45 -2.23
C SER A 81 11.90 -3.85 -2.81
N ASN A 82 10.63 -4.32 -2.81
CA ASN A 82 10.25 -5.61 -3.38
C ASN A 82 9.57 -5.48 -4.76
N ASN A 83 9.72 -4.34 -5.42
CA ASN A 83 9.11 -4.06 -6.72
C ASN A 83 7.57 -4.22 -6.71
N SER A 84 6.93 -3.75 -5.65
CA SER A 84 5.47 -3.84 -5.45
C SER A 84 4.92 -5.25 -5.68
N LEU A 85 5.58 -6.25 -5.13
CA LEU A 85 5.26 -7.68 -5.34
C LEU A 85 3.80 -7.98 -5.01
N GLU A 86 3.29 -7.42 -3.91
CA GLU A 86 1.92 -7.66 -3.45
C GLU A 86 0.88 -7.12 -4.46
N CYS A 87 1.16 -6.00 -5.10
CA CYS A 87 0.31 -5.47 -6.16
C CYS A 87 0.27 -6.42 -7.36
N ARG A 88 1.44 -6.95 -7.74
CA ARG A 88 1.60 -7.83 -8.89
C ARG A 88 1.02 -9.23 -8.68
N ASN A 89 0.67 -9.61 -7.47
CA ASN A 89 -0.07 -10.85 -7.22
C ASN A 89 -1.48 -10.84 -7.85
N CYS A 90 -2.07 -9.65 -8.05
CA CYS A 90 -3.38 -9.48 -8.68
C CYS A 90 -3.30 -8.68 -9.98
N HIS A 91 -2.35 -7.76 -10.10
CA HIS A 91 -2.16 -6.89 -11.27
C HIS A 91 -0.99 -7.40 -12.12
N ASN A 92 -1.26 -8.33 -13.03
CA ASN A 92 -0.25 -8.79 -13.96
C ASN A 92 -0.12 -7.83 -15.15
N TYR A 93 1.08 -7.29 -15.36
CA TYR A 93 1.39 -6.39 -16.48
C TYR A 93 1.04 -6.98 -17.85
N ASP A 94 1.41 -8.23 -18.10
CA ASP A 94 1.19 -8.90 -19.37
C ASP A 94 -0.29 -9.12 -19.71
N SER A 95 -1.15 -9.02 -18.69
CA SER A 95 -2.60 -9.17 -18.83
C SER A 95 -3.35 -7.83 -18.83
N MET A 96 -2.64 -6.71 -18.78
CA MET A 96 -3.26 -5.38 -18.77
C MET A 96 -3.59 -4.92 -20.20
N ASP A 97 -4.84 -4.55 -20.41
CA ASP A 97 -5.25 -3.88 -21.65
C ASP A 97 -5.03 -2.36 -21.53
N PHE A 98 -3.90 -1.90 -22.05
CA PHE A 98 -3.55 -0.48 -22.02
C PHE A 98 -4.46 0.40 -22.86
N THR A 99 -5.12 -0.16 -23.88
CA THR A 99 -6.04 0.62 -24.73
C THR A 99 -7.27 1.11 -23.98
N ARG A 100 -7.61 0.45 -22.87
CA ARG A 100 -8.73 0.81 -21.97
C ARG A 100 -8.33 1.76 -20.85
N GLN A 101 -7.09 2.15 -20.77
CA GLN A 101 -6.57 3.09 -19.79
C GLN A 101 -6.62 4.52 -20.32
N SER A 102 -6.53 5.52 -19.43
CA SER A 102 -6.37 6.90 -19.88
C SER A 102 -5.06 7.09 -20.64
N PRO A 103 -4.98 8.02 -21.60
CA PRO A 103 -3.75 8.25 -22.36
C PRO A 103 -2.51 8.47 -21.48
N ARG A 104 -2.67 9.18 -20.38
CA ARG A 104 -1.60 9.41 -19.39
C ARG A 104 -1.17 8.11 -18.73
N ALA A 105 -2.11 7.28 -18.29
CA ALA A 105 -1.79 6.00 -17.65
C ALA A 105 -1.09 5.06 -18.62
N GLN A 106 -1.60 4.97 -19.85
CA GLN A 106 -0.99 4.17 -20.93
C GLN A 106 0.47 4.58 -21.17
N ALA A 107 0.74 5.86 -21.36
CA ALA A 107 2.10 6.37 -21.58
C ALA A 107 3.04 6.08 -20.40
N MET A 108 2.56 6.26 -19.16
CA MET A 108 3.37 6.02 -17.95
C MET A 108 3.62 4.53 -17.72
N HIS A 109 2.62 3.67 -17.92
CA HIS A 109 2.78 2.23 -17.78
C HIS A 109 3.73 1.69 -18.86
N SER A 110 3.57 2.05 -20.12
CA SER A 110 4.48 1.64 -21.18
C SER A 110 5.92 2.04 -20.92
N LYS A 111 6.14 3.26 -20.40
CA LYS A 111 7.47 3.76 -20.11
C LYS A 111 8.13 3.05 -18.92
N TYR A 112 7.43 2.96 -17.79
CA TYR A 112 8.05 2.62 -16.51
C TYR A 112 7.91 1.14 -16.12
N LEU A 113 6.88 0.44 -16.57
CA LEU A 113 6.74 -0.99 -16.28
C LEU A 113 7.73 -1.83 -17.09
N GLU A 114 8.00 -1.45 -18.33
CA GLU A 114 8.99 -2.13 -19.18
C GLU A 114 10.41 -1.82 -18.71
N SER A 115 10.75 -0.54 -18.48
CA SER A 115 12.09 -0.14 -18.03
C SER A 115 12.43 -0.55 -16.59
N LYS A 116 11.41 -0.86 -15.77
CA LYS A 116 11.54 -1.14 -14.33
C LYS A 116 12.15 0.01 -13.52
N GLU A 117 12.15 1.23 -14.05
CA GLU A 117 12.66 2.42 -13.36
C GLU A 117 11.76 2.84 -12.19
N LYS A 118 10.47 2.50 -12.26
CA LYS A 118 9.50 2.78 -11.21
C LYS A 118 8.67 1.56 -10.88
N THR A 119 8.31 1.47 -9.61
CA THR A 119 7.40 0.43 -9.12
C THR A 119 5.96 0.96 -9.07
N CYS A 120 4.97 0.08 -8.87
CA CYS A 120 3.57 0.47 -8.81
C CYS A 120 3.34 1.53 -7.72
N ILE A 121 3.96 1.36 -6.54
CA ILE A 121 3.77 2.27 -5.41
C ILE A 121 4.39 3.65 -5.63
N ASP A 122 5.34 3.81 -6.54
CA ASP A 122 5.89 5.14 -6.84
C ASP A 122 4.84 6.10 -7.38
N CYS A 123 3.83 5.58 -8.08
CA CYS A 123 2.75 6.36 -8.68
C CYS A 123 1.38 6.12 -8.02
N HIS A 124 1.13 4.92 -7.50
CA HIS A 124 -0.17 4.50 -6.97
C HIS A 124 -0.25 4.57 -5.45
N LYS A 125 0.05 5.74 -4.88
CA LYS A 125 -0.15 6.03 -3.45
C LYS A 125 -1.61 6.44 -3.19
N GLY A 126 -2.12 6.15 -1.99
CA GLY A 126 -3.48 6.53 -1.60
C GLY A 126 -4.61 5.65 -2.18
N ILE A 127 -4.30 4.49 -2.75
CA ILE A 127 -5.29 3.59 -3.40
C ILE A 127 -6.14 2.78 -2.43
N ALA A 128 -5.69 2.62 -1.19
CA ALA A 128 -6.36 1.85 -0.15
C ALA A 128 -6.59 2.64 1.14
N HIS A 129 -5.82 3.69 1.35
CA HIS A 129 -5.86 4.54 2.53
C HIS A 129 -5.72 6.00 2.14
N ARG A 130 -6.31 6.90 2.94
CA ARG A 130 -6.12 8.33 2.78
C ARG A 130 -4.62 8.69 2.86
N LEU A 131 -4.17 9.52 1.94
CA LEU A 131 -2.80 10.04 1.97
C LEU A 131 -2.56 10.82 3.27
N PRO A 132 -1.36 10.72 3.86
CA PRO A 132 -0.98 11.58 4.97
C PRO A 132 -0.89 13.04 4.51
N ASP A 133 -1.01 13.97 5.46
CA ASP A 133 -0.68 15.36 5.21
C ASP A 133 0.83 15.49 5.01
N LEU A 134 1.21 16.05 3.89
CA LEU A 134 2.62 16.26 3.53
C LEU A 134 3.10 17.68 3.88
N HIS A 135 2.27 18.49 4.55
CA HIS A 135 2.59 19.88 4.89
C HIS A 135 3.11 20.69 3.68
N GLY A 136 2.53 20.43 2.48
CA GLY A 136 2.91 21.07 1.23
C GLY A 136 4.11 20.46 0.51
N ALA A 137 4.75 19.44 1.06
CA ALA A 137 5.80 18.71 0.37
C ALA A 137 5.24 17.80 -0.74
N PRO A 138 5.95 17.57 -1.85
CA PRO A 138 5.54 16.60 -2.86
C PRO A 138 5.58 15.17 -2.30
N LEU A 139 4.78 14.28 -2.88
CA LEU A 139 4.85 12.85 -2.57
C LEU A 139 6.25 12.30 -2.92
N PRO A 140 6.90 11.60 -2.00
CA PRO A 140 8.22 11.02 -2.21
C PRO A 140 8.19 9.88 -3.24
#